data_7e944dfa857bb9d0b91bb26e577baaaa
#
_entry.id   7e944dfa857bb9d0b91bb26e577baaaa
#
_cell.length_a   1.000
_cell.length_b   1.000
_cell.length_c   1.000
_cell.angle_alpha   90.00
_cell.angle_beta   90.00
_cell.angle_gamma   90.00
#
_symmetry.space_group_name_H-M   'P 1'
#
loop_
_entity.id
_entity.type
_entity.pdbx_description
1 polymer ?
#
loop_
_entity_poly.entity_id
_entity_poly.type
_entity_poly.pdbx_seq_one_letter_code
_entity_poly.pdbx_strand_id
1 'polypeptide(L)'
;MSGELVTISTSIVYPESDGKPMADNTLQWDWMVKVVGELREQFAGQEVFVAGDLFWYPVEGNPKEVTAPDALVAFGRPAGYRGSYKQWEEAGVAPQVVFEILSPSNTDDELDAKL
;
A
#
# COMPACT_ATOMS: atom_id res chain seq x y z
N MET A 1 1.39 28.66 26.00
CA MET A 1 2.74 28.13 26.01
C MET A 1 2.74 26.63 26.17
N SER A 2 2.14 26.15 27.23
CA SER A 2 2.11 24.70 27.47
C SER A 2 1.38 23.92 26.37
N GLY A 3 0.45 24.57 25.67
CA GLY A 3 -0.28 23.89 24.61
C GLY A 3 0.59 23.39 23.47
N GLU A 4 1.67 24.08 23.20
CA GLU A 4 2.57 23.66 22.14
C GLU A 4 3.27 22.34 22.46
N LEU A 5 3.63 22.16 23.72
CA LEU A 5 4.29 20.94 24.14
C LEU A 5 3.35 19.75 24.03
N VAL A 6 2.09 19.94 24.40
CA VAL A 6 1.09 18.88 24.30
C VAL A 6 0.88 18.48 22.85
N THR A 7 0.78 19.45 21.95
CA THR A 7 0.58 19.18 20.54
C THR A 7 1.71 18.34 19.95
N ILE A 8 2.95 18.66 20.29
CA ILE A 8 4.09 17.93 19.80
C ILE A 8 4.07 16.48 20.27
N SER A 9 3.67 16.26 21.51
CA SER A 9 3.74 14.93 22.13
C SER A 9 2.66 13.98 21.60
N THR A 10 1.65 14.47 20.90
CA THR A 10 0.55 13.63 20.41
C THR A 10 0.72 13.18 18.97
N SER A 11 1.80 13.60 18.30
CA SER A 11 2.02 13.21 16.91
C SER A 11 2.35 11.74 16.81
N ILE A 12 1.69 11.05 15.89
CA ILE A 12 1.95 9.65 15.57
C ILE A 12 2.65 9.58 14.22
N VAL A 13 3.73 8.81 14.16
CA VAL A 13 4.48 8.64 12.94
C VAL A 13 3.99 7.40 12.21
N TYR A 14 3.66 7.56 10.93
CA TYR A 14 3.27 6.46 10.05
C TYR A 14 4.36 6.34 8.97
N PRO A 15 5.32 5.42 9.15
CA PRO A 15 6.38 5.25 8.16
C PRO A 15 5.83 4.95 6.77
N GLU A 16 6.54 5.44 5.75
CA GLU A 16 6.19 5.19 4.34
C GLU A 16 7.02 4.06 3.75
N SER A 17 7.96 3.53 4.51
CA SER A 17 8.82 2.44 4.09
C SER A 17 9.38 1.75 5.32
N ASP A 18 9.68 0.46 5.19
CA ASP A 18 10.38 -0.29 6.25
C ASP A 18 11.89 -0.34 6.02
N GLY A 19 12.38 0.37 5.01
CA GLY A 19 13.80 0.39 4.68
C GLY A 19 14.28 -0.82 3.89
N LYS A 20 13.38 -1.73 3.53
CA LYS A 20 13.71 -2.92 2.77
C LYS A 20 13.47 -2.70 1.28
N PRO A 21 14.08 -3.50 0.40
CA PRO A 21 13.79 -3.41 -1.02
C PRO A 21 12.31 -3.63 -1.31
N MET A 22 11.82 -2.99 -2.36
CA MET A 22 10.41 -3.09 -2.77
C MET A 22 10.04 -4.49 -3.24
N ALA A 23 11.01 -5.23 -3.77
CA ALA A 23 10.77 -6.57 -4.29
C ALA A 23 11.96 -7.47 -3.96
N ASP A 24 11.70 -8.78 -3.86
CA ASP A 24 12.73 -9.75 -3.51
C ASP A 24 13.73 -9.98 -4.64
N ASN A 25 13.29 -9.76 -5.89
CA ASN A 25 14.15 -9.98 -7.05
C ASN A 25 13.66 -9.15 -8.24
N THR A 26 14.47 -9.13 -9.29
CA THR A 26 14.16 -8.31 -10.47
C THR A 26 12.91 -8.78 -11.21
N LEU A 27 12.66 -10.08 -11.21
CA LEU A 27 11.48 -10.63 -11.89
C LEU A 27 10.20 -10.16 -11.18
N GLN A 28 10.18 -10.22 -9.86
CA GLN A 28 9.04 -9.75 -9.08
C GLN A 28 8.81 -8.25 -9.31
N TRP A 29 9.89 -7.48 -9.33
CA TRP A 29 9.81 -6.04 -9.62
C TRP A 29 9.21 -5.78 -10.99
N ASP A 30 9.67 -6.51 -12.02
CA ASP A 30 9.17 -6.32 -13.36
C ASP A 30 7.68 -6.61 -13.47
N TRP A 31 7.20 -7.68 -12.83
CA TRP A 31 5.78 -8.00 -12.79
C TRP A 31 4.98 -6.94 -12.05
N MET A 32 5.50 -6.43 -10.94
CA MET A 32 4.83 -5.40 -10.18
C MET A 32 4.64 -4.13 -11.02
N VAL A 33 5.70 -3.70 -11.70
CA VAL A 33 5.65 -2.52 -12.58
C VAL A 33 4.63 -2.73 -13.69
N LYS A 34 4.61 -3.91 -14.29
CA LYS A 34 3.69 -4.22 -15.38
C LYS A 34 2.24 -4.20 -14.91
N VAL A 35 1.95 -4.85 -13.79
CA VAL A 35 0.58 -4.92 -13.26
C VAL A 35 0.09 -3.52 -12.91
N VAL A 36 0.88 -2.74 -12.19
CA VAL A 36 0.49 -1.39 -11.79
C VAL A 36 0.27 -0.51 -13.02
N GLY A 37 1.19 -0.59 -13.99
CA GLY A 37 1.07 0.20 -15.21
C GLY A 37 -0.17 -0.12 -16.02
N GLU A 38 -0.49 -1.41 -16.17
CA GLU A 38 -1.68 -1.81 -16.90
C GLU A 38 -2.97 -1.41 -16.19
N LEU A 39 -2.99 -1.52 -14.86
CA LEU A 39 -4.16 -1.11 -14.09
C LEU A 39 -4.37 0.40 -14.19
N ARG A 40 -3.30 1.19 -14.10
CA ARG A 40 -3.42 2.64 -14.24
C ARG A 40 -3.93 3.03 -15.62
N GLU A 41 -3.48 2.33 -16.65
CA GLU A 41 -3.96 2.59 -18.00
C GLU A 41 -5.43 2.24 -18.16
N GLN A 42 -5.83 1.07 -17.64
CA GLN A 42 -7.21 0.61 -17.72
C GLN A 42 -8.18 1.58 -17.05
N PHE A 43 -7.79 2.16 -15.92
CA PHE A 43 -8.66 3.05 -15.15
C PHE A 43 -8.36 4.53 -15.36
N ALA A 44 -7.56 4.87 -16.38
CA ALA A 44 -7.23 6.26 -16.67
C ALA A 44 -8.51 7.08 -16.90
N GLY A 45 -8.55 8.26 -16.31
CA GLY A 45 -9.71 9.14 -16.42
C GLY A 45 -10.84 8.81 -15.48
N GLN A 46 -10.71 7.77 -14.67
CA GLN A 46 -11.71 7.39 -13.68
C GLN A 46 -11.20 7.71 -12.27
N GLU A 47 -12.14 7.77 -11.31
CA GLU A 47 -11.77 7.98 -9.92
C GLU A 47 -11.37 6.65 -9.31
N VAL A 48 -10.14 6.24 -9.61
CA VAL A 48 -9.57 4.98 -9.14
C VAL A 48 -8.11 5.22 -8.80
N PHE A 49 -7.73 4.86 -7.58
CA PHE A 49 -6.35 4.94 -7.15
C PHE A 49 -5.69 3.57 -7.31
N VAL A 50 -4.54 3.54 -7.96
CA VAL A 50 -3.74 2.33 -8.16
C VAL A 50 -2.32 2.61 -7.70
N ALA A 51 -1.76 1.71 -6.90
CA ALA A 51 -0.38 1.84 -6.45
C ALA A 51 0.28 0.48 -6.30
N GLY A 52 1.61 0.48 -6.35
CA GLY A 52 2.42 -0.70 -6.04
C GLY A 52 3.24 -0.46 -4.79
N ASP A 53 3.36 -1.49 -3.98
CA ASP A 53 4.20 -1.50 -2.78
C ASP A 53 4.01 -0.28 -1.90
N LEU A 54 2.77 0.11 -1.68
CA LEU A 54 2.43 1.26 -0.87
C LEU A 54 1.96 0.77 0.50
N PHE A 55 2.46 1.38 1.57
CA PHE A 55 2.00 1.04 2.91
C PHE A 55 0.54 1.44 3.08
N TRP A 56 -0.28 0.50 3.50
CA TRP A 56 -1.67 0.70 3.79
C TRP A 56 -1.90 0.56 5.29
N TYR A 57 -2.38 1.64 5.89
CA TYR A 57 -2.73 1.70 7.32
C TYR A 57 -4.25 1.74 7.43
N PRO A 58 -4.88 0.64 7.89
CA PRO A 58 -6.34 0.61 7.97
C PRO A 58 -6.91 1.32 9.20
N VAL A 59 -6.12 1.50 10.26
CA VAL A 59 -6.62 1.99 11.53
C VAL A 59 -5.83 3.20 11.99
N GLU A 60 -6.51 4.32 12.15
CA GLU A 60 -5.90 5.53 12.70
C GLU A 60 -5.47 5.28 14.14
N GLY A 61 -4.27 5.76 14.48
CA GLY A 61 -3.72 5.59 15.82
C GLY A 61 -2.94 4.30 16.02
N ASN A 62 -2.90 3.43 15.02
CA ASN A 62 -2.18 2.16 15.13
C ASN A 62 -1.21 1.97 13.95
N PRO A 63 -0.01 2.57 14.02
CA PRO A 63 0.96 2.43 12.93
C PRO A 63 1.59 1.05 12.83
N LYS A 64 1.32 0.15 13.77
CA LYS A 64 1.80 -1.22 13.69
C LYS A 64 0.91 -2.10 12.83
N GLU A 65 -0.34 -1.71 12.64
CA GLU A 65 -1.24 -2.42 11.75
C GLU A 65 -1.04 -1.85 10.34
N VAL A 66 -0.19 -2.51 9.57
CA VAL A 66 0.22 -2.03 8.27
C VAL A 66 0.51 -3.22 7.36
N THR A 67 0.19 -3.06 6.10
CA THR A 67 0.54 -4.05 5.07
C THR A 67 0.96 -3.30 3.82
N ALA A 68 1.72 -3.96 2.96
CA ALA A 68 2.18 -3.38 1.70
C ALA A 68 2.00 -4.42 0.60
N PRO A 69 0.79 -4.55 0.06
CA PRO A 69 0.57 -5.47 -1.05
C PRO A 69 1.39 -5.06 -2.28
N ASP A 70 1.71 -6.01 -3.13
CA ASP A 70 2.48 -5.73 -4.34
C ASP A 70 1.76 -4.71 -5.23
N ALA A 71 0.44 -4.78 -5.30
CA ALA A 71 -0.37 -3.75 -5.93
C ALA A 71 -1.71 -3.64 -5.21
N LEU A 72 -2.30 -2.45 -5.24
CA LEU A 72 -3.62 -2.24 -4.68
C LEU A 72 -4.44 -1.32 -5.59
N VAL A 73 -5.76 -1.50 -5.53
CA VAL A 73 -6.72 -0.68 -6.28
C VAL A 73 -7.78 -0.21 -5.30
N ALA A 74 -8.02 1.10 -5.30
CA ALA A 74 -9.08 1.70 -4.48
C ALA A 74 -10.04 2.45 -5.38
N PHE A 75 -11.19 1.86 -5.64
CA PHE A 75 -12.24 2.48 -6.43
C PHE A 75 -12.89 3.59 -5.63
N GLY A 76 -13.20 4.69 -6.31
CA GLY A 76 -13.82 5.85 -5.66
C GLY A 76 -12.82 6.77 -4.98
N ARG A 77 -11.52 6.53 -5.16
CA ARG A 77 -10.50 7.45 -4.64
C ARG A 77 -9.74 8.07 -5.80
N PRO A 78 -9.38 9.36 -5.68
CA PRO A 78 -8.69 10.04 -6.77
C PRO A 78 -7.32 9.42 -7.04
N ALA A 79 -6.94 9.41 -8.30
CA ALA A 79 -5.58 9.07 -8.67
C ALA A 79 -4.62 10.15 -8.14
N GLY A 80 -3.35 9.82 -8.05
CA GLY A 80 -2.34 10.76 -7.62
C GLY A 80 -1.37 10.16 -6.63
N TYR A 81 -0.30 10.88 -6.35
CA TYR A 81 0.75 10.40 -5.46
C TYR A 81 0.28 10.38 -4.00
N ARG A 82 0.67 9.33 -3.30
CA ARG A 82 0.57 9.25 -1.85
C ARG A 82 1.81 8.58 -1.29
N GLY A 83 2.30 9.07 -0.16
CA GLY A 83 3.40 8.43 0.54
C GLY A 83 2.99 7.14 1.23
N SER A 84 1.73 7.06 1.64
CA SER A 84 1.12 5.86 2.20
C SER A 84 -0.40 5.98 2.02
N TYR A 85 -1.10 4.85 2.12
CA TYR A 85 -2.56 4.83 2.06
C TYR A 85 -3.10 4.77 3.48
N LYS A 86 -3.49 5.92 4.00
CA LYS A 86 -4.11 6.01 5.33
C LYS A 86 -5.61 6.01 5.14
N GLN A 87 -6.25 4.90 5.49
CA GLN A 87 -7.65 4.67 5.13
C GLN A 87 -8.58 5.75 5.68
N TRP A 88 -8.30 6.28 6.86
CA TRP A 88 -9.13 7.33 7.44
C TRP A 88 -9.02 8.66 6.67
N GLU A 89 -7.95 8.85 5.91
CA GLU A 89 -7.78 10.02 5.05
C GLU A 89 -8.33 9.76 3.65
N GLU A 90 -8.81 8.55 3.40
CA GLU A 90 -9.36 8.13 2.12
C GLU A 90 -10.86 7.85 2.26
N ALA A 91 -11.56 8.72 2.99
CA ALA A 91 -13.00 8.59 3.25
C ALA A 91 -13.37 7.24 3.88
N GLY A 92 -12.43 6.61 4.59
CA GLY A 92 -12.67 5.31 5.20
C GLY A 92 -12.68 4.14 4.23
N VAL A 93 -12.30 4.37 2.97
CA VAL A 93 -12.37 3.34 1.92
C VAL A 93 -11.14 2.45 1.98
N ALA A 94 -11.35 1.17 2.24
CA ALA A 94 -10.27 0.18 2.12
C ALA A 94 -10.05 -0.13 0.63
N PRO A 95 -8.81 -0.42 0.22
CA PRO A 95 -8.59 -0.92 -1.14
C PRO A 95 -9.40 -2.19 -1.36
N GLN A 96 -10.20 -2.21 -2.41
CA GLN A 96 -11.08 -3.35 -2.65
C GLN A 96 -10.38 -4.51 -3.33
N VAL A 97 -9.26 -4.25 -3.98
CA VAL A 97 -8.47 -5.29 -4.66
C VAL A 97 -7.01 -5.12 -4.30
N VAL A 98 -6.37 -6.22 -3.92
CA VAL A 98 -4.93 -6.26 -3.72
C VAL A 98 -4.36 -7.41 -4.52
N PHE A 99 -3.11 -7.27 -4.96
CA PHE A 99 -2.41 -8.27 -5.73
C PHE A 99 -1.13 -8.66 -4.99
N GLU A 100 -0.86 -9.95 -4.97
CA GLU A 100 0.41 -10.48 -4.48
C GLU A 100 1.06 -11.27 -5.60
N ILE A 101 2.29 -10.92 -5.91
CA ILE A 101 3.04 -11.56 -7.00
C ILE A 101 3.96 -12.59 -6.38
N LEU A 102 3.74 -13.84 -6.70
CA LEU A 102 4.55 -14.93 -6.16
C LEU A 102 5.83 -15.08 -6.97
N SER A 103 6.96 -15.13 -6.26
CA SER A 103 8.23 -15.41 -6.92
C SER A 103 8.42 -16.92 -7.04
N PRO A 104 9.29 -17.38 -7.96
CA PRO A 104 9.55 -18.81 -8.10
C PRO A 104 10.03 -19.48 -6.82
N SER A 105 10.69 -18.74 -5.95
CA SER A 105 11.25 -19.30 -4.72
C SER A 105 10.22 -19.58 -3.65
N ASN A 106 9.00 -19.05 -3.76
CA ASN A 106 7.97 -19.22 -2.74
C ASN A 106 6.71 -19.90 -3.27
N THR A 107 6.82 -20.63 -4.41
CA THR A 107 5.62 -21.18 -5.04
C THR A 107 5.06 -22.40 -4.30
N ASP A 108 5.93 -23.28 -3.79
CA ASP A 108 5.44 -24.51 -3.19
C ASP A 108 5.05 -24.33 -1.73
N ASP A 109 5.98 -23.87 -0.91
CA ASP A 109 5.75 -23.80 0.53
C ASP A 109 4.76 -22.71 0.90
N GLU A 110 4.88 -21.55 0.30
CA GLU A 110 4.02 -20.42 0.67
C GLU A 110 2.60 -20.59 0.14
N LEU A 111 2.44 -21.17 -1.04
CA LEU A 111 1.11 -21.43 -1.56
C LEU A 111 0.37 -22.42 -0.67
N ASP A 112 1.06 -23.47 -0.23
CA ASP A 112 0.46 -24.44 0.66
C ASP A 112 0.06 -23.81 1.98
N ALA A 113 0.88 -22.91 2.50
CA ALA A 113 0.58 -22.23 3.75
C ALA A 113 -0.62 -21.29 3.64
N LYS A 114 -0.86 -20.74 2.45
CA LYS A 114 -1.97 -19.82 2.23
C LYS A 114 -3.29 -20.53 1.95
N LEU A 115 -3.23 -21.74 1.52
CA LEU A 115 -4.42 -22.53 1.23
C LEU A 115 -4.99 -23.20 2.46
#